data_e38dc7b3b1a55fe71cf3a9b712543723
#
_entry.id   e38dc7b3b1a55fe71cf3a9b712543723
#
_cell.length_a   1.000
_cell.length_b   1.000
_cell.length_c   1.000
_cell.angle_alpha   90.00
_cell.angle_beta   90.00
_cell.angle_gamma   90.00
#
_symmetry.space_group_name_H-M   'P 1'
#
loop_
_entity.id
_entity.type
_entity.pdbx_description
1 polymer ?
#
loop_
_entity_poly.entity_id
_entity_poly.type
_entity_poly.pdbx_seq_one_letter_code
_entity_poly.pdbx_strand_id
1 'polypeptide(L)'
;MVPWRRTSSETVETQRLGERSPGWVDRSPEALEPTVSRVKLTAAFNMTVLSQLLGTPLQPDLDGHVLMLEEVGEAMYRIDRSLFHITSNAEIRRVSGVMLGRCSGITPNEPDFGMNEEEIARYWCQRSGIPWLGRADIGHDTNNKIVPFGVCRQHSERMS
;
A
#
# COMPACT_ATOMS: atom_id res chain seq x y z
N MET A 1 10.65 30.78 17.71
CA MET A 1 10.04 29.54 18.24
C MET A 1 8.58 29.85 18.51
N VAL A 2 7.69 29.53 17.58
CA VAL A 2 6.26 29.82 17.69
C VAL A 2 5.59 28.57 18.24
N PRO A 3 4.87 28.65 19.37
CA PRO A 3 4.22 27.48 19.91
C PRO A 3 3.07 27.04 19.01
N TRP A 4 3.05 25.77 18.67
CA TRP A 4 1.95 25.12 17.96
C TRP A 4 0.70 25.18 18.83
N ARG A 5 -0.26 26.05 18.48
CA ARG A 5 -1.57 26.04 19.12
C ARG A 5 -2.38 24.88 18.55
N ARG A 6 -2.66 23.89 19.39
CA ARG A 6 -3.78 23.00 19.14
C ARG A 6 -5.04 23.86 19.13
N THR A 7 -5.65 24.05 17.99
CA THR A 7 -7.04 24.42 17.90
C THR A 7 -7.87 23.24 18.37
N SER A 8 -8.56 23.47 19.48
CA SER A 8 -9.50 22.56 20.09
C SER A 8 -10.62 22.21 19.12
N SER A 9 -10.96 20.93 19.08
CA SER A 9 -12.26 20.38 18.68
C SER A 9 -12.80 20.83 17.31
N GLU A 10 -12.14 20.48 16.23
CA GLU A 10 -12.86 19.70 15.27
C GLU A 10 -12.70 18.25 15.73
N THR A 11 -13.75 17.77 16.33
CA THR A 11 -14.06 16.36 16.31
C THR A 11 -14.06 16.03 14.84
N VAL A 12 -12.92 15.63 14.31
CA VAL A 12 -12.90 14.79 13.15
C VAL A 12 -13.81 13.67 13.61
N GLU A 13 -15.04 13.79 13.16
CA GLU A 13 -16.01 12.75 13.26
C GLU A 13 -15.25 11.53 12.75
N THR A 14 -14.78 10.72 13.66
CA THR A 14 -14.33 9.38 13.39
C THR A 14 -15.58 8.62 12.96
N GLN A 15 -16.29 9.30 12.05
CA GLN A 15 -17.46 8.81 11.40
C GLN A 15 -17.02 7.53 10.74
N ARG A 16 -17.19 6.47 11.56
CA ARG A 16 -17.72 5.28 10.95
C ARG A 16 -16.93 4.76 9.78
N LEU A 17 -15.58 4.81 9.90
CA LEU A 17 -14.70 4.00 9.06
C LEU A 17 -15.05 2.50 9.18
N GLY A 18 -15.92 2.16 10.16
CA GLY A 18 -16.41 0.80 10.35
C GLY A 18 -17.68 0.43 9.58
N GLU A 19 -18.45 1.39 9.05
CA GLU A 19 -19.75 1.08 8.42
C GLU A 19 -19.71 0.94 6.89
N ARG A 20 -18.60 1.31 6.26
CA ARG A 20 -18.39 0.99 4.87
C ARG A 20 -17.32 -0.07 4.78
N SER A 21 -17.70 -1.25 4.38
CA SER A 21 -16.71 -2.13 3.75
C SER A 21 -15.88 -1.24 2.87
N PRO A 22 -14.57 -1.15 3.07
CA PRO A 22 -13.76 -0.32 2.21
C PRO A 22 -13.82 -0.93 0.81
N GLY A 23 -14.75 -0.46 0.02
CA GLY A 23 -14.87 -0.81 -1.37
C GLY A 23 -13.72 -0.28 -2.22
N TRP A 24 -12.66 0.19 -1.55
CA TRP A 24 -11.44 0.67 -2.19
C TRP A 24 -10.63 -0.48 -2.82
N VAL A 25 -10.81 -1.71 -2.33
CA VAL A 25 -10.20 -2.90 -2.94
C VAL A 25 -11.05 -3.41 -4.10
N ASP A 26 -12.38 -3.20 -4.01
CA ASP A 26 -13.35 -3.82 -4.93
C ASP A 26 -13.82 -2.89 -6.06
N ARG A 27 -13.43 -1.63 -6.09
CA ARG A 27 -14.07 -0.61 -6.93
C ARG A 27 -13.23 -0.02 -8.04
N SER A 28 -11.96 -0.28 -8.09
CA SER A 28 -11.16 0.16 -9.23
C SER A 28 -11.34 -0.82 -10.37
N PRO A 29 -11.69 -0.35 -11.59
CA PRO A 29 -11.67 -1.21 -12.78
C PRO A 29 -10.27 -1.80 -13.04
N GLU A 30 -9.23 -1.17 -12.48
CA GLU A 30 -7.84 -1.59 -12.59
C GLU A 30 -7.44 -2.55 -11.46
N ALA A 31 -8.23 -2.67 -10.41
CA ALA A 31 -8.01 -3.63 -9.36
C ALA A 31 -8.35 -5.01 -9.90
N LEU A 32 -7.35 -5.81 -10.12
CA LEU A 32 -7.54 -7.23 -10.34
C LEU A 32 -8.21 -7.80 -9.10
N GLU A 33 -9.12 -8.75 -9.27
CA GLU A 33 -9.99 -9.29 -8.24
C GLU A 33 -9.29 -9.43 -6.88
N PRO A 34 -9.78 -8.75 -5.85
CA PRO A 34 -9.15 -8.79 -4.55
C PRO A 34 -9.35 -10.17 -3.93
N THR A 35 -8.31 -10.93 -3.89
CA THR A 35 -8.24 -12.18 -3.11
C THR A 35 -8.15 -11.91 -1.61
N VAL A 36 -8.38 -10.67 -1.19
CA VAL A 36 -8.21 -10.25 0.19
C VAL A 36 -9.49 -10.48 0.97
N SER A 37 -9.47 -11.44 1.87
CA SER A 37 -10.54 -11.63 2.85
C SER A 37 -10.69 -10.36 3.70
N ARG A 38 -11.94 -9.96 4.03
CA ARG A 38 -12.30 -8.76 4.81
C ARG A 38 -11.69 -8.67 6.22
N VAL A 39 -10.88 -9.64 6.62
CA VAL A 39 -10.32 -9.79 7.98
C VAL A 39 -8.79 -9.67 7.98
N LYS A 40 -8.15 -9.34 6.87
CA LYS A 40 -6.69 -9.24 6.85
C LYS A 40 -6.19 -7.88 7.34
N LEU A 41 -5.03 -7.91 7.99
CA LEU A 41 -4.25 -6.71 8.28
C LEU A 41 -3.87 -6.04 6.95
N THR A 42 -3.96 -4.73 6.90
CA THR A 42 -3.59 -3.95 5.70
C THR A 42 -2.62 -2.86 6.07
N ALA A 43 -1.71 -2.55 5.17
CA ALA A 43 -0.80 -1.42 5.28
C ALA A 43 -0.53 -0.85 3.89
N ALA A 44 -0.47 0.46 3.78
CA ALA A 44 -0.19 1.14 2.52
C ALA A 44 0.99 2.09 2.68
N PHE A 45 1.89 2.08 1.70
CA PHE A 45 3.08 2.92 1.68
C PHE A 45 3.40 3.41 0.27
N ASN A 46 4.00 4.58 0.23
CA ASN A 46 4.82 4.94 -0.91
C ASN A 46 6.08 4.05 -0.93
N MET A 47 6.44 3.52 -2.11
CA MET A 47 7.56 2.56 -2.24
C MET A 47 8.89 3.16 -1.83
N THR A 48 9.17 4.38 -2.26
CA THR A 48 10.41 5.08 -1.89
C THR A 48 10.50 5.27 -0.39
N VAL A 49 9.42 5.70 0.27
CA VAL A 49 9.38 5.90 1.73
C VAL A 49 9.59 4.57 2.45
N LEU A 50 8.85 3.52 2.11
CA LEU A 50 9.03 2.22 2.75
C LEU A 50 10.44 1.69 2.57
N SER A 51 11.00 1.78 1.36
CA SER A 51 12.36 1.28 1.08
C SER A 51 13.43 1.94 1.95
N GLN A 52 13.22 3.20 2.34
CA GLN A 52 14.13 3.92 3.22
C GLN A 52 13.97 3.58 4.71
N LEU A 53 12.81 3.05 5.11
CA LEU A 53 12.59 2.62 6.49
C LEU A 53 13.17 1.24 6.78
N LEU A 54 13.32 0.40 5.75
CA LEU A 54 13.79 -0.98 5.91
C LEU A 54 15.22 -1.04 6.45
N GLY A 55 15.42 -1.91 7.43
CA GLY A 55 16.70 -2.06 8.10
C GLY A 55 17.02 -0.96 9.13
N THR A 56 16.09 -0.06 9.40
CA THR A 56 16.23 0.99 10.42
C THR A 56 15.37 0.67 11.65
N PRO A 57 15.58 1.34 12.78
CA PRO A 57 14.69 1.21 13.96
C PRO A 57 13.24 1.64 13.71
N LEU A 58 12.96 2.30 12.58
CA LEU A 58 11.62 2.75 12.18
C LEU A 58 10.93 1.76 11.23
N GLN A 59 11.56 0.63 10.92
CA GLN A 59 10.95 -0.39 10.08
C GLN A 59 9.66 -0.90 10.72
N PRO A 60 8.51 -0.83 10.02
CA PRO A 60 7.26 -1.34 10.55
C PRO A 60 7.24 -2.86 10.59
N ASP A 61 6.58 -3.43 11.59
CA ASP A 61 6.23 -4.85 11.57
C ASP A 61 5.00 -5.07 10.66
N LEU A 62 5.20 -5.74 9.56
CA LEU A 62 4.19 -6.02 8.54
C LEU A 62 3.86 -7.50 8.42
N ASP A 63 4.22 -8.31 9.42
CA ASP A 63 3.89 -9.73 9.42
C ASP A 63 2.39 -9.95 9.22
N GLY A 64 2.04 -10.80 8.27
CA GLY A 64 0.67 -11.13 7.93
C GLY A 64 -0.16 -10.02 7.25
N HIS A 65 0.38 -8.81 7.05
CA HIS A 65 -0.34 -7.73 6.36
C HIS A 65 -0.46 -7.96 4.85
N VAL A 66 -1.51 -7.45 4.27
CA VAL A 66 -1.55 -7.13 2.83
C VAL A 66 -0.86 -5.79 2.66
N LEU A 67 0.27 -5.80 1.99
CA LEU A 67 1.08 -4.63 1.73
C LEU A 67 0.66 -3.99 0.40
N MET A 68 0.20 -2.76 0.46
CA MET A 68 -0.17 -1.97 -0.70
C MET A 68 0.90 -0.93 -0.96
N LEU A 69 1.40 -0.87 -2.18
CA LEU A 69 2.49 0.01 -2.57
C LEU A 69 2.03 0.94 -3.68
N GLU A 70 2.34 2.21 -3.58
CA GLU A 70 2.11 3.22 -4.62
C GLU A 70 3.39 4.02 -4.86
N GLU A 71 3.45 4.78 -5.96
CA GLU A 71 4.59 5.67 -6.21
C GLU A 71 4.18 6.89 -7.04
N VAL A 72 4.94 7.97 -6.91
CA VAL A 72 4.73 9.19 -7.67
C VAL A 72 6.06 9.83 -8.10
N GLY A 73 6.13 10.25 -9.37
CA GLY A 73 7.25 11.04 -9.87
C GLY A 73 8.55 10.29 -10.11
N GLU A 74 8.55 8.96 -10.01
CA GLU A 74 9.74 8.15 -10.13
C GLU A 74 9.86 7.49 -11.51
N ALA A 75 11.11 7.27 -11.95
CA ALA A 75 11.39 6.52 -13.16
C ALA A 75 11.28 4.99 -12.91
N MET A 76 10.99 4.21 -13.96
CA MET A 76 10.79 2.75 -13.84
C MET A 76 11.99 2.04 -13.19
N TYR A 77 13.22 2.44 -13.51
CA TYR A 77 14.41 1.82 -12.88
C TYR A 77 14.50 2.08 -11.38
N ARG A 78 13.86 3.15 -10.86
CA ARG A 78 13.79 3.42 -9.42
C ARG A 78 12.69 2.60 -8.77
N ILE A 79 11.55 2.44 -9.44
CA ILE A 79 10.49 1.52 -9.03
C ILE A 79 11.04 0.09 -8.92
N ASP A 80 11.80 -0.34 -9.93
CA ASP A 80 12.45 -1.65 -9.94
C ASP A 80 13.38 -1.83 -8.72
N ARG A 81 14.25 -0.86 -8.47
CA ARG A 81 15.16 -0.91 -7.30
C ARG A 81 14.43 -0.90 -5.97
N SER A 82 13.37 -0.10 -5.84
CA SER A 82 12.57 -0.04 -4.62
C SER A 82 11.88 -1.37 -4.37
N LEU A 83 11.28 -1.97 -5.38
CA LEU A 83 10.65 -3.28 -5.28
C LEU A 83 11.66 -4.38 -4.99
N PHE A 84 12.82 -4.37 -5.65
CA PHE A 84 13.92 -5.28 -5.30
C PHE A 84 14.30 -5.18 -3.82
N HIS A 85 14.53 -3.97 -3.32
CA HIS A 85 14.91 -3.75 -1.93
C HIS A 85 13.82 -4.19 -0.95
N ILE A 86 12.57 -3.78 -1.20
CA ILE A 86 11.42 -4.14 -0.37
C ILE A 86 11.25 -5.66 -0.31
N THR A 87 11.21 -6.33 -1.45
CA THR A 87 10.96 -7.78 -1.51
C THR A 87 12.17 -8.62 -1.09
N SER A 88 13.36 -8.04 -1.04
CA SER A 88 14.57 -8.69 -0.52
C SER A 88 14.63 -8.70 1.01
N ASN A 89 13.90 -7.82 1.68
CA ASN A 89 13.89 -7.75 3.14
C ASN A 89 13.17 -8.98 3.74
N ALA A 90 13.83 -9.66 4.69
CA ALA A 90 13.33 -10.90 5.28
C ALA A 90 11.99 -10.72 6.03
N GLU A 91 11.80 -9.58 6.70
CA GLU A 91 10.57 -9.27 7.43
C GLU A 91 9.42 -9.01 6.45
N ILE A 92 9.69 -8.31 5.34
CA ILE A 92 8.68 -8.05 4.31
C ILE A 92 8.23 -9.35 3.63
N ARG A 93 9.06 -10.36 3.53
CA ARG A 93 8.64 -11.68 2.98
C ARG A 93 7.57 -12.39 3.81
N ARG A 94 7.28 -11.91 5.01
CA ARG A 94 6.25 -12.44 5.90
C ARG A 94 4.87 -11.80 5.69
N VAL A 95 4.75 -10.84 4.77
CA VAL A 95 3.46 -10.27 4.40
C VAL A 95 2.53 -11.32 3.77
N SER A 96 1.24 -11.15 3.93
CA SER A 96 0.22 -12.01 3.30
C SER A 96 0.19 -11.88 1.78
N GLY A 97 0.74 -10.80 1.25
CA GLY A 97 0.87 -10.53 -0.18
C GLY A 97 1.03 -9.04 -0.46
N VAL A 98 1.33 -8.74 -1.71
CA VAL A 98 1.53 -7.37 -2.22
C VAL A 98 0.47 -7.02 -3.24
N MET A 99 -0.05 -5.81 -3.13
CA MET A 99 -0.87 -5.15 -4.15
C MET A 99 -0.15 -3.89 -4.63
N LEU A 100 -0.31 -3.55 -5.91
CA LEU A 100 0.22 -2.32 -6.47
C LEU A 100 -0.89 -1.30 -6.68
N GLY A 101 -0.75 -0.14 -6.07
CA GLY A 101 -1.55 1.05 -6.32
C GLY A 101 -1.18 1.71 -7.65
N ARG A 102 -1.65 2.94 -7.81
CA ARG A 102 -1.27 3.75 -8.98
C ARG A 102 0.16 4.24 -8.82
N CYS A 103 0.92 4.13 -9.92
CA CYS A 103 2.20 4.80 -10.09
C CYS A 103 1.96 5.97 -11.05
N SER A 104 2.04 7.20 -10.56
CA SER A 104 1.71 8.39 -11.33
C SER A 104 2.91 9.29 -11.56
N GLY A 105 2.85 10.14 -12.59
CA GLY A 105 3.95 11.05 -12.90
C GLY A 105 5.26 10.34 -13.25
N ILE A 106 5.18 9.15 -13.83
CA ILE A 106 6.35 8.34 -14.20
C ILE A 106 7.21 9.12 -15.20
N THR A 107 8.48 9.26 -14.87
CA THR A 107 9.47 9.85 -15.76
C THR A 107 9.92 8.79 -16.77
N PRO A 108 9.80 9.03 -18.08
CA PRO A 108 10.28 8.12 -19.09
C PRO A 108 11.77 7.79 -18.91
N ASN A 109 12.13 6.55 -19.12
CA ASN A 109 13.51 6.13 -19.16
C ASN A 109 14.09 6.31 -20.59
N GLU A 110 15.34 6.70 -20.67
CA GLU A 110 16.10 6.78 -21.92
C GLU A 110 17.40 5.98 -21.74
N PRO A 111 17.59 4.82 -22.38
CA PRO A 111 16.61 4.10 -23.19
C PRO A 111 15.42 3.56 -22.38
N ASP A 112 14.34 3.16 -23.09
CA ASP A 112 13.16 2.58 -22.45
C ASP A 112 13.53 1.42 -21.52
N PHE A 113 12.85 1.33 -20.38
CA PHE A 113 13.11 0.29 -19.38
C PHE A 113 12.63 -1.10 -19.83
N GLY A 114 11.65 -1.16 -20.74
CA GLY A 114 11.14 -2.38 -21.32
C GLY A 114 10.16 -3.18 -20.45
N MET A 115 9.80 -2.67 -19.26
CA MET A 115 8.79 -3.23 -18.38
C MET A 115 7.98 -2.10 -17.76
N ASN A 116 6.67 -2.32 -17.58
CA ASN A 116 5.82 -1.42 -16.81
C ASN A 116 5.88 -1.75 -15.30
N GLU A 117 5.29 -0.89 -14.49
CA GLU A 117 5.34 -1.01 -13.04
C GLU A 117 4.68 -2.30 -12.51
N GLU A 118 3.63 -2.78 -13.18
CA GLU A 118 2.97 -4.02 -12.78
C GLU A 118 3.83 -5.25 -13.10
N GLU A 119 4.44 -5.26 -14.26
CA GLU A 119 5.36 -6.33 -14.67
C GLU A 119 6.54 -6.42 -13.72
N ILE A 120 7.11 -5.29 -13.32
CA ILE A 120 8.19 -5.20 -12.33
C ILE A 120 7.71 -5.75 -10.98
N ALA A 121 6.53 -5.34 -10.50
CA ALA A 121 6.01 -5.79 -9.22
C ALA A 121 5.76 -7.31 -9.22
N ARG A 122 5.15 -7.84 -10.28
CA ARG A 122 4.93 -9.29 -10.45
C ARG A 122 6.26 -10.05 -10.45
N TYR A 123 7.24 -9.56 -11.18
CA TYR A 123 8.56 -10.18 -11.27
C TYR A 123 9.21 -10.30 -9.89
N TRP A 124 9.26 -9.21 -9.11
CA TRP A 124 9.89 -9.23 -7.79
C TRP A 124 9.10 -10.03 -6.76
N CYS A 125 7.77 -9.97 -6.78
CA CYS A 125 6.91 -10.81 -5.93
C CYS A 125 7.16 -12.30 -6.20
N GLN A 126 7.14 -12.71 -7.46
CA GLN A 126 7.41 -14.09 -7.85
C GLN A 126 8.80 -14.55 -7.42
N ARG A 127 9.82 -13.72 -7.65
CA ARG A 127 11.20 -14.05 -7.33
C ARG A 127 11.46 -14.16 -5.83
N SER A 128 10.74 -13.42 -5.00
CA SER A 128 10.87 -13.43 -3.54
C SER A 128 9.92 -14.40 -2.83
N GLY A 129 9.01 -15.04 -3.57
CA GLY A 129 7.99 -15.93 -3.01
C GLY A 129 6.86 -15.21 -2.30
N ILE A 130 6.70 -13.90 -2.49
CA ILE A 130 5.59 -13.11 -1.93
C ILE A 130 4.38 -13.25 -2.85
N PRO A 131 3.17 -13.55 -2.32
CA PRO A 131 1.96 -13.59 -3.13
C PRO A 131 1.67 -12.24 -3.81
N TRP A 132 1.49 -12.25 -5.12
CA TRP A 132 0.95 -11.12 -5.85
C TRP A 132 -0.58 -11.14 -5.78
N LEU A 133 -1.19 -10.06 -5.29
CA LEU A 133 -2.64 -9.96 -5.06
C LEU A 133 -3.36 -9.01 -6.04
N GLY A 134 -2.63 -8.44 -7.00
CA GLY A 134 -3.22 -7.57 -8.01
C GLY A 134 -3.07 -6.08 -7.72
N ARG A 135 -3.99 -5.28 -8.28
CA ARG A 135 -3.99 -3.82 -8.15
C ARG A 135 -4.80 -3.38 -6.93
N ALA A 136 -4.40 -2.27 -6.31
CA ALA A 136 -5.13 -1.59 -5.25
C ALA A 136 -5.58 -0.20 -5.71
N ASP A 137 -6.75 0.25 -5.23
CA ASP A 137 -7.28 1.58 -5.56
C ASP A 137 -6.71 2.66 -4.64
N ILE A 138 -5.39 2.75 -4.59
CA ILE A 138 -4.63 3.77 -3.86
C ILE A 138 -3.64 4.46 -4.81
N GLY A 139 -3.20 5.66 -4.46
CA GLY A 139 -2.24 6.43 -5.24
C GLY A 139 -1.97 7.78 -4.60
N HIS A 140 -1.23 8.63 -5.29
CA HIS A 140 -0.87 9.98 -4.84
C HIS A 140 -1.71 11.06 -5.55
N ASP A 141 -2.88 10.72 -6.01
CA ASP A 141 -3.81 11.61 -6.71
C ASP A 141 -5.05 11.93 -5.88
N THR A 142 -5.92 12.81 -6.40
CA THR A 142 -7.15 13.22 -5.73
C THR A 142 -8.19 12.11 -5.56
N ASN A 143 -8.02 10.98 -6.25
CA ASN A 143 -8.89 9.82 -6.14
C ASN A 143 -8.40 8.82 -5.09
N ASN A 144 -7.36 9.17 -4.34
CA ASN A 144 -6.79 8.30 -3.32
C ASN A 144 -7.83 7.89 -2.29
N LYS A 145 -7.71 6.67 -1.80
CA LYS A 145 -8.62 6.08 -0.81
C LYS A 145 -7.94 6.00 0.55
N ILE A 146 -8.75 6.05 1.60
CA ILE A 146 -8.27 5.81 2.96
C ILE A 146 -8.10 4.31 3.17
N VAL A 147 -6.90 3.90 3.50
CA VAL A 147 -6.57 2.52 3.83
C VAL A 147 -6.47 2.37 5.34
N PRO A 148 -7.25 1.48 5.96
CA PRO A 148 -7.06 1.18 7.38
C PRO A 148 -5.67 0.58 7.59
N PHE A 149 -4.95 1.10 8.57
CA PHE A 149 -3.70 0.49 9.01
C PHE A 149 -3.99 -0.47 10.18
N GLY A 150 -3.68 -1.75 10.01
CA GLY A 150 -3.95 -2.79 11.01
C GLY A 150 -5.25 -3.56 10.76
N VAL A 151 -5.89 -4.03 11.83
CA VAL A 151 -7.08 -4.90 11.74
C VAL A 151 -8.31 -4.09 11.37
N CYS A 152 -8.93 -4.39 10.25
CA CYS A 152 -10.30 -3.97 10.00
C CYS A 152 -11.25 -4.81 10.89
N ARG A 153 -11.59 -4.31 12.07
CA ARG A 153 -12.59 -4.96 12.93
C ARG A 153 -13.96 -4.75 12.29
N GLN A 154 -14.58 -5.82 11.83
CA GLN A 154 -16.03 -5.81 11.62
C GLN A 154 -16.67 -5.62 13.00
N HIS A 155 -17.46 -4.58 13.16
CA HIS A 155 -18.41 -4.51 14.27
C HIS A 155 -19.42 -5.66 14.07
N SER A 156 -19.24 -6.71 14.86
CA SER A 156 -20.31 -7.67 15.03
C SER A 156 -21.43 -6.94 15.77
N GLU A 157 -22.51 -6.62 15.07
CA GLU A 157 -23.76 -6.24 15.71
C GLU A 157 -24.13 -7.34 16.70
N ARG A 158 -23.99 -7.05 17.98
CA ARG A 158 -24.74 -7.80 18.98
C ARG A 158 -26.18 -7.34 18.89
N MET A 159 -26.96 -8.07 18.14
CA MET A 159 -28.38 -8.08 18.36
C MET A 159 -28.60 -8.80 19.71
N SER A 160 -29.06 -8.04 20.69
CA SER A 160 -29.71 -8.54 21.91
C SER A 160 -31.17 -8.21 21.81
#